data_e2ca0fc9de9096cc4d4737e87f78f0c3
#
_entry.id   e2ca0fc9de9096cc4d4737e87f78f0c3
#
_cell.length_a   1.000
_cell.length_b   1.000
_cell.length_c   1.000
_cell.angle_alpha   90.00
_cell.angle_beta   90.00
_cell.angle_gamma   90.00
#
_symmetry.space_group_name_H-M   'P 1'
#
loop_
_entity.id
_entity.type
_entity.pdbx_description
1 polymer ?
#
loop_
_entity_poly.entity_id
_entity_poly.type
_entity_poly.pdbx_seq_one_letter_code
_entity_poly.pdbx_strand_id
1 'polypeptide(L)'
;VTTTSDTTGTTGTAGTSGPTASGPTTTGQTGTTASGTTASGSTATDPTAATGTTGPTASGASGPAAATGSAPSGCPVAHGSVPLSGPRFQSDPVQLYRDMRRDHGAVAPVVLDGDVPAWLVLGYRELHQVTGDPVLFSRDSELWNQWDRIPDDWPLLPMIGRRQNSILYTVGERHSVRAMMISNALEGVDPFSLKRYAEEFADELIDRFCTKGAVDIIAEYTKLLPALVLARIYGYPEEVIRPLVGSINDITDGLDRAIAGSQHLGMATFQLLAEKHAEPGDDVVSRMIADEGGFTDEEIVQDLLVMIVAGHQPTADWMGNSLRLMLTDERFAASLSGGRHSVAEAMNEVLWEDTPTQNVAGRWASRDTHLGGRHVRAGDLLLLGIAAANGDPQVRTHASALTGGNNAFLSFGHGEHRCPFPAQETAEVIARTGIEVLLDRLPDMDLAVPAEQLTRRPSPWLRGLTDLPVLFTPTPALGRPASFGGPA
;
A
#
# COMPACT_ATOMS: atom_id res chain seq x y z
N VAL A 1 62.40 -5.40 13.78
CA VAL A 1 63.13 -6.38 13.01
C VAL A 1 62.31 -6.65 11.76
N THR A 2 62.50 -5.84 10.71
CA THR A 2 63.23 -6.12 9.42
C THR A 2 62.90 -7.51 8.87
N THR A 3 62.45 -7.72 7.67
CA THR A 3 62.87 -7.37 6.29
C THR A 3 61.81 -7.84 5.31
N THR A 4 61.34 -7.05 4.38
CA THR A 4 61.73 -6.85 2.94
C THR A 4 61.95 -8.11 2.10
N SER A 5 61.21 -8.18 0.99
CA SER A 5 61.62 -8.18 -0.42
C SER A 5 60.52 -8.82 -1.27
N ASP A 6 59.90 -8.12 -2.25
CA ASP A 6 60.32 -7.83 -3.63
C ASP A 6 60.46 -9.12 -4.48
N THR A 7 59.73 -9.26 -5.58
CA THR A 7 60.02 -8.83 -6.94
C THR A 7 59.12 -9.54 -7.96
N THR A 8 58.63 -8.74 -8.91
CA THR A 8 58.56 -8.91 -10.41
C THR A 8 57.88 -10.17 -10.95
N GLY A 9 57.01 -10.13 -11.93
CA GLY A 9 56.81 -9.30 -13.08
C GLY A 9 56.42 -10.16 -14.27
N THR A 10 55.80 -9.59 -15.23
CA THR A 10 55.84 -9.75 -16.67
C THR A 10 54.58 -10.27 -17.35
N THR A 11 53.86 -9.38 -17.99
CA THR A 11 53.56 -9.16 -19.43
C THR A 11 53.13 -10.32 -20.33
N GLY A 12 52.11 -10.04 -21.14
CA GLY A 12 51.79 -10.73 -22.39
C GLY A 12 50.30 -10.56 -22.75
N THR A 13 49.95 -9.53 -23.43
CA THR A 13 49.61 -9.20 -24.82
C THR A 13 48.61 -10.10 -25.54
N ALA A 14 47.51 -9.46 -25.96
CA ALA A 14 46.86 -9.34 -27.28
C ALA A 14 46.28 -10.55 -28.01
N GLY A 15 45.12 -10.29 -28.60
CA GLY A 15 44.55 -11.07 -29.69
C GLY A 15 43.02 -10.92 -29.80
N THR A 16 42.57 -9.85 -30.36
CA THR A 16 41.74 -9.58 -31.55
C THR A 16 41.17 -10.80 -32.27
N SER A 17 39.84 -10.81 -32.49
CA SER A 17 39.19 -10.88 -33.80
C SER A 17 37.68 -11.18 -33.67
N GLY A 18 36.85 -10.28 -34.15
CA GLY A 18 35.54 -10.63 -34.67
C GLY A 18 35.70 -11.15 -36.10
N PRO A 19 34.71 -11.69 -36.75
CA PRO A 19 33.87 -10.85 -37.61
C PRO A 19 32.38 -11.25 -37.81
N THR A 20 31.61 -10.22 -38.22
CA THR A 20 30.68 -10.07 -39.35
C THR A 20 29.59 -11.14 -39.62
N ALA A 21 28.37 -10.68 -39.52
CA ALA A 21 27.33 -10.39 -40.53
C ALA A 21 27.01 -11.48 -41.58
N SER A 22 25.69 -11.79 -41.68
CA SER A 22 24.95 -11.87 -42.94
C SER A 22 23.46 -12.21 -42.68
N GLY A 23 22.56 -11.32 -43.09
CA GLY A 23 21.21 -11.70 -43.49
C GLY A 23 21.22 -12.23 -44.94
N PRO A 24 20.15 -12.72 -45.47
CA PRO A 24 19.21 -11.91 -46.25
C PRO A 24 17.73 -12.35 -46.16
N THR A 25 16.81 -11.39 -46.26
CA THR A 25 15.82 -11.07 -47.33
C THR A 25 15.21 -12.27 -48.06
N THR A 26 13.89 -12.39 -48.14
CA THR A 26 12.95 -11.95 -49.16
C THR A 26 11.60 -12.71 -49.10
N THR A 27 10.52 -11.92 -49.11
CA THR A 27 9.41 -11.81 -50.06
C THR A 27 8.36 -12.93 -50.18
N GLY A 28 7.12 -12.46 -50.29
CA GLY A 28 5.98 -13.07 -50.96
C GLY A 28 4.70 -12.94 -50.11
N GLN A 29 3.91 -11.96 -50.19
CA GLN A 29 2.91 -11.40 -51.11
C GLN A 29 1.76 -12.36 -51.46
N THR A 30 0.55 -11.75 -51.33
CA THR A 30 -0.76 -12.01 -52.00
C THR A 30 -1.65 -13.02 -51.31
N GLY A 31 -2.96 -12.80 -51.13
CA GLY A 31 -3.92 -11.87 -51.64
C GLY A 31 -5.27 -12.13 -50.99
N THR A 32 -6.01 -11.08 -50.84
CA THR A 32 -7.33 -10.72 -51.33
C THR A 32 -8.44 -11.80 -51.36
N THR A 33 -9.57 -11.46 -50.76
CA THR A 33 -10.95 -11.18 -51.22
C THR A 33 -11.91 -11.38 -50.07
N ALA A 34 -12.65 -10.42 -49.59
CA ALA A 34 -13.79 -9.63 -50.03
C ALA A 34 -15.12 -10.41 -50.08
N SER A 35 -16.14 -9.71 -49.61
CA SER A 35 -17.60 -9.86 -49.80
C SER A 35 -18.31 -10.72 -48.74
N GLY A 36 -19.44 -10.34 -48.22
CA GLY A 36 -20.32 -9.22 -48.40
C GLY A 36 -21.54 -9.38 -47.51
N THR A 37 -22.05 -8.27 -47.09
CA THR A 37 -23.43 -7.81 -47.05
C THR A 37 -24.54 -8.84 -46.77
N THR A 38 -25.38 -8.61 -45.79
CA THR A 38 -26.76 -8.10 -45.99
C THR A 38 -27.44 -7.71 -44.67
N ALA A 39 -28.15 -6.62 -44.76
CA ALA A 39 -29.03 -6.00 -43.80
C ALA A 39 -30.46 -6.55 -43.91
N SER A 40 -31.22 -6.37 -42.90
CA SER A 40 -32.67 -5.99 -42.82
C SER A 40 -33.12 -6.24 -41.38
N GLY A 41 -33.77 -5.40 -40.64
CA GLY A 41 -34.71 -4.34 -41.01
C GLY A 41 -35.96 -4.52 -40.17
N SER A 42 -36.38 -3.41 -39.52
CA SER A 42 -37.74 -3.04 -39.09
C SER A 42 -38.38 -3.83 -37.95
N THR A 43 -39.16 -3.30 -37.06
CA THR A 43 -39.99 -2.09 -36.96
C THR A 43 -40.49 -1.90 -35.53
N ALA A 44 -40.70 -0.66 -35.20
CA ALA A 44 -41.38 -0.09 -34.08
C ALA A 44 -42.78 -0.63 -33.77
N THR A 45 -43.22 -0.49 -32.53
CA THR A 45 -44.49 0.17 -32.18
C THR A 45 -44.57 0.48 -30.68
N ASP A 46 -44.68 1.72 -30.37
CA ASP A 46 -45.40 2.28 -29.21
C ASP A 46 -46.91 2.32 -29.59
N PRO A 47 -47.88 2.35 -28.68
CA PRO A 47 -48.24 3.56 -28.02
C PRO A 47 -49.01 3.53 -26.65
N THR A 48 -49.01 4.71 -26.01
CA THR A 48 -50.12 5.40 -25.27
C THR A 48 -50.65 4.79 -23.98
N ALA A 49 -50.62 5.49 -22.95
CA ALA A 49 -51.26 6.72 -22.40
C ALA A 49 -52.17 6.41 -21.19
N ALA A 50 -51.99 7.13 -20.17
CA ALA A 50 -52.81 8.12 -19.50
C ALA A 50 -53.51 7.77 -18.20
N THR A 51 -53.53 8.78 -17.36
CA THR A 51 -54.44 9.22 -16.24
C THR A 51 -53.99 8.74 -14.86
N GLY A 52 -53.64 9.55 -13.91
CA GLY A 52 -54.21 10.81 -13.42
C GLY A 52 -54.88 10.58 -12.09
N THR A 53 -54.36 11.13 -11.00
CA THR A 53 -55.21 11.74 -9.94
C THR A 53 -54.36 12.29 -8.79
N THR A 54 -54.42 13.57 -8.64
CA THR A 54 -54.52 14.49 -7.47
C THR A 54 -54.08 14.02 -6.06
N GLY A 55 -53.34 14.95 -5.43
CA GLY A 55 -52.76 14.96 -4.11
C GLY A 55 -53.71 15.01 -2.92
N PRO A 56 -53.17 15.27 -1.74
CA PRO A 56 -53.19 16.63 -1.22
C PRO A 56 -51.95 17.11 -0.45
N THR A 57 -51.87 18.40 -0.40
CA THR A 57 -51.01 19.29 0.37
C THR A 57 -51.00 19.05 1.86
N ALA A 58 -49.80 19.08 2.46
CA ALA A 58 -49.64 19.41 3.90
C ALA A 58 -48.44 20.35 4.08
N SER A 59 -48.72 21.40 4.81
CA SER A 59 -47.97 22.60 5.06
C SER A 59 -46.73 22.43 5.94
N GLY A 60 -45.73 23.18 5.63
CA GLY A 60 -44.78 23.99 6.37
C GLY A 60 -44.31 23.62 7.78
N ALA A 61 -42.99 23.42 7.88
CA ALA A 61 -42.23 23.87 9.03
C ALA A 61 -40.86 24.35 8.54
N SER A 62 -40.64 25.64 8.63
CA SER A 62 -39.39 26.32 8.38
C SER A 62 -38.38 25.99 9.50
N GLY A 63 -37.33 25.21 9.17
CA GLY A 63 -36.11 25.12 9.98
C GLY A 63 -35.10 26.21 9.55
N PRO A 64 -34.17 26.62 10.42
CA PRO A 64 -33.29 27.76 10.12
C PRO A 64 -32.35 27.47 8.97
N ALA A 65 -32.26 28.38 8.03
CA ALA A 65 -31.33 28.37 6.91
C ALA A 65 -29.89 28.37 7.43
N ALA A 66 -29.16 27.28 7.16
CA ALA A 66 -27.72 27.26 7.26
C ALA A 66 -27.16 28.31 6.29
N ALA A 67 -26.36 29.22 6.81
CA ALA A 67 -25.65 30.22 6.05
C ALA A 67 -24.69 29.51 5.09
N THR A 68 -25.03 29.48 3.80
CA THR A 68 -24.10 29.13 2.73
C THR A 68 -23.07 30.23 2.59
N GLY A 69 -21.98 30.14 3.35
CA GLY A 69 -20.77 30.90 3.08
C GLY A 69 -20.19 30.41 1.74
N SER A 70 -20.22 31.28 0.72
CA SER A 70 -19.57 31.03 -0.56
C SER A 70 -18.08 30.78 -0.30
N ALA A 71 -17.59 29.58 -0.64
CA ALA A 71 -16.17 29.23 -0.58
C ALA A 71 -15.37 30.20 -1.47
N PRO A 72 -14.20 30.69 -1.03
CA PRO A 72 -13.38 31.59 -1.83
C PRO A 72 -12.92 30.91 -3.11
N SER A 73 -12.97 31.65 -4.24
CA SER A 73 -12.56 31.18 -5.56
C SER A 73 -11.14 30.62 -5.53
N GLY A 74 -10.98 29.31 -5.75
CA GLY A 74 -9.70 28.57 -5.73
C GLY A 74 -9.60 27.49 -4.66
N CYS A 75 -10.63 27.24 -3.84
CA CYS A 75 -10.71 26.06 -3.00
C CYS A 75 -11.03 24.81 -3.88
N PRO A 76 -10.42 23.63 -3.64
CA PRO A 76 -10.75 22.39 -4.37
C PRO A 76 -12.24 22.05 -4.39
N VAL A 77 -13.01 22.47 -3.39
CA VAL A 77 -14.44 22.21 -3.23
C VAL A 77 -15.32 22.98 -4.25
N ALA A 78 -14.78 23.96 -4.98
CA ALA A 78 -15.64 24.91 -5.71
C ALA A 78 -16.35 24.33 -6.95
N HIS A 79 -15.82 23.30 -7.63
CA HIS A 79 -16.49 22.68 -8.80
C HIS A 79 -15.98 21.25 -9.05
N GLY A 80 -16.80 20.24 -8.77
CA GLY A 80 -16.60 18.89 -9.26
C GLY A 80 -15.57 18.05 -8.50
N SER A 81 -15.39 18.28 -7.20
CA SER A 81 -14.55 17.44 -6.36
C SER A 81 -15.08 16.01 -6.28
N VAL A 82 -14.20 15.04 -6.37
CA VAL A 82 -14.53 13.60 -6.36
C VAL A 82 -14.33 13.04 -4.96
N PRO A 83 -15.35 12.40 -4.34
CA PRO A 83 -15.18 11.76 -3.03
C PRO A 83 -14.20 10.59 -3.12
N LEU A 84 -13.28 10.50 -2.15
CA LEU A 84 -12.42 9.33 -1.92
C LEU A 84 -13.04 8.37 -0.89
N SER A 85 -14.36 8.27 -0.90
CA SER A 85 -15.16 7.37 -0.08
C SER A 85 -16.43 6.95 -0.82
N GLY A 86 -17.19 6.02 -0.22
CA GLY A 86 -18.46 5.54 -0.74
C GLY A 86 -18.35 4.47 -1.84
N PRO A 87 -19.51 3.99 -2.35
CA PRO A 87 -19.59 2.78 -3.16
C PRO A 87 -18.74 2.80 -4.43
N ARG A 88 -18.69 3.94 -5.13
CA ARG A 88 -17.91 4.04 -6.38
C ARG A 88 -16.41 3.91 -6.15
N PHE A 89 -15.90 4.52 -5.08
CA PHE A 89 -14.48 4.41 -4.72
C PHE A 89 -14.11 3.00 -4.26
N GLN A 90 -15.02 2.34 -3.53
CA GLN A 90 -14.80 0.99 -3.00
C GLN A 90 -14.91 -0.10 -4.08
N SER A 91 -15.88 0.03 -5.01
CA SER A 91 -16.14 -1.02 -6.01
C SER A 91 -15.15 -1.00 -7.16
N ASP A 92 -14.82 0.17 -7.72
CA ASP A 92 -13.91 0.29 -8.87
C ASP A 92 -13.06 1.57 -8.81
N PRO A 93 -12.08 1.63 -7.90
CA PRO A 93 -11.18 2.78 -7.80
C PRO A 93 -10.32 2.96 -9.06
N VAL A 94 -10.01 1.89 -9.79
CA VAL A 94 -9.20 1.97 -11.03
C VAL A 94 -9.94 2.76 -12.10
N GLN A 95 -11.21 2.43 -12.32
CA GLN A 95 -12.04 3.18 -13.29
C GLN A 95 -12.26 4.63 -12.81
N LEU A 96 -12.44 4.82 -11.49
CA LEU A 96 -12.56 6.16 -10.93
C LEU A 96 -11.31 7.00 -11.18
N TYR A 97 -10.11 6.46 -11.00
CA TYR A 97 -8.84 7.16 -11.30
C TYR A 97 -8.70 7.47 -12.80
N ARG A 98 -9.13 6.56 -13.68
CA ARG A 98 -9.15 6.82 -15.13
C ARG A 98 -10.10 7.97 -15.50
N ASP A 99 -11.29 7.98 -14.90
CA ASP A 99 -12.27 9.04 -15.11
C ASP A 99 -11.76 10.39 -14.59
N MET A 100 -11.20 10.42 -13.37
CA MET A 100 -10.57 11.62 -12.83
C MET A 100 -9.45 12.15 -13.73
N ARG A 101 -8.59 11.26 -14.26
CA ARG A 101 -7.50 11.67 -15.16
C ARG A 101 -8.05 12.24 -16.47
N ARG A 102 -9.11 11.65 -17.03
CA ARG A 102 -9.77 12.18 -18.23
C ARG A 102 -10.39 13.56 -17.99
N ASP A 103 -11.07 13.74 -16.85
CA ASP A 103 -11.89 14.92 -16.58
C ASP A 103 -11.09 16.07 -15.95
N HIS A 104 -10.05 15.75 -15.18
CA HIS A 104 -9.27 16.72 -14.41
C HIS A 104 -7.78 16.77 -14.79
N GLY A 105 -7.26 15.82 -15.56
CA GLY A 105 -5.84 15.70 -15.88
C GLY A 105 -5.05 14.98 -14.79
N ALA A 106 -3.76 15.30 -14.67
CA ALA A 106 -2.84 14.64 -13.78
C ALA A 106 -3.03 14.96 -12.28
N VAL A 107 -3.81 16.01 -11.97
CA VAL A 107 -4.11 16.45 -10.58
C VAL A 107 -5.59 16.76 -10.49
N ALA A 108 -6.30 16.01 -9.66
CA ALA A 108 -7.75 16.11 -9.48
C ALA A 108 -8.14 16.73 -8.14
N PRO A 109 -9.18 17.56 -8.07
CA PRO A 109 -9.75 18.00 -6.82
C PRO A 109 -10.55 16.84 -6.20
N VAL A 110 -10.30 16.55 -4.94
CA VAL A 110 -10.97 15.47 -4.20
C VAL A 110 -11.48 15.96 -2.86
N VAL A 111 -12.37 15.16 -2.28
CA VAL A 111 -12.93 15.39 -0.95
C VAL A 111 -12.75 14.12 -0.12
N LEU A 112 -12.18 14.27 1.07
CA LEU A 112 -12.14 13.27 2.12
C LEU A 112 -13.41 13.36 2.98
N ASP A 113 -13.64 12.34 3.80
CA ASP A 113 -14.78 12.33 4.73
C ASP A 113 -14.78 13.58 5.62
N GLY A 114 -15.97 14.13 5.88
CA GLY A 114 -16.12 15.42 6.56
C GLY A 114 -15.96 16.64 5.65
N ASP A 115 -16.10 16.45 4.33
CA ASP A 115 -15.97 17.51 3.32
C ASP A 115 -14.62 18.23 3.31
N VAL A 116 -13.56 17.48 3.67
CA VAL A 116 -12.18 18.00 3.73
C VAL A 116 -11.56 18.00 2.34
N PRO A 117 -11.23 19.19 1.79
CA PRO A 117 -10.70 19.30 0.43
C PRO A 117 -9.24 18.90 0.36
N ALA A 118 -8.88 18.23 -0.74
CA ALA A 118 -7.49 17.90 -1.08
C ALA A 118 -7.29 17.85 -2.59
N TRP A 119 -6.04 17.81 -3.00
CA TRP A 119 -5.62 17.48 -4.36
C TRP A 119 -5.13 16.04 -4.42
N LEU A 120 -5.63 15.23 -5.35
CA LEU A 120 -5.10 13.90 -5.63
C LEU A 120 -4.17 13.96 -6.84
N VAL A 121 -2.90 13.60 -6.62
CA VAL A 121 -1.88 13.54 -7.67
C VAL A 121 -1.97 12.18 -8.36
N LEU A 122 -2.51 12.17 -9.59
CA LEU A 122 -2.80 10.96 -10.36
C LEU A 122 -1.69 10.62 -11.37
N GLY A 123 -0.96 11.63 -11.86
CA GLY A 123 0.06 11.47 -12.89
C GLY A 123 1.39 10.97 -12.30
N TYR A 124 2.01 10.01 -12.95
CA TYR A 124 3.31 9.45 -12.52
C TYR A 124 4.39 10.53 -12.47
N ARG A 125 4.47 11.37 -13.49
CA ARG A 125 5.44 12.47 -13.56
C ARG A 125 5.20 13.53 -12.48
N GLU A 126 3.94 13.91 -12.25
CA GLU A 126 3.56 14.88 -11.23
C GLU A 126 3.83 14.34 -9.82
N LEU A 127 3.63 13.04 -9.60
CA LEU A 127 3.96 12.39 -8.33
C LEU A 127 5.47 12.40 -8.10
N HIS A 128 6.30 12.12 -9.10
CA HIS A 128 7.75 12.27 -9.02
C HIS A 128 8.16 13.72 -8.71
N GLN A 129 7.50 14.70 -9.33
CA GLN A 129 7.75 16.13 -9.06
C GLN A 129 7.47 16.47 -7.60
N VAL A 130 6.31 16.03 -7.08
CA VAL A 130 5.89 16.30 -5.69
C VAL A 130 6.85 15.64 -4.69
N THR A 131 7.24 14.39 -4.93
CA THR A 131 8.11 13.65 -4.01
C THR A 131 9.59 14.03 -4.14
N GLY A 132 9.99 14.63 -5.27
CA GLY A 132 11.34 15.11 -5.54
C GLY A 132 11.64 16.52 -5.06
N ASP A 133 10.63 17.31 -4.67
CA ASP A 133 10.79 18.67 -4.14
C ASP A 133 10.16 18.78 -2.73
N PRO A 134 10.85 18.28 -1.69
CA PRO A 134 10.34 18.30 -0.32
C PRO A 134 10.27 19.70 0.28
N VAL A 135 10.91 20.70 -0.33
CA VAL A 135 10.85 22.11 0.10
C VAL A 135 9.55 22.75 -0.36
N LEU A 136 9.16 22.52 -1.61
CA LEU A 136 7.91 23.05 -2.16
C LEU A 136 6.70 22.26 -1.68
N PHE A 137 6.81 20.93 -1.67
CA PHE A 137 5.77 19.99 -1.25
C PHE A 137 6.20 19.29 0.04
N SER A 138 6.12 20.04 1.13
CA SER A 138 6.62 19.64 2.45
C SER A 138 5.77 18.53 3.08
N ARG A 139 6.40 17.75 3.94
CA ARG A 139 5.71 16.83 4.87
C ARG A 139 5.34 17.49 6.19
N ASP A 140 5.68 18.75 6.37
CA ASP A 140 5.31 19.50 7.56
C ASP A 140 3.80 19.78 7.59
N SER A 141 3.10 19.05 8.44
CA SER A 141 1.63 19.17 8.59
C SER A 141 1.19 20.50 9.22
N GLU A 142 2.09 21.25 9.85
CA GLU A 142 1.76 22.57 10.39
C GLU A 142 1.39 23.58 9.29
N LEU A 143 1.86 23.34 8.07
CA LEU A 143 1.52 24.16 6.89
C LEU A 143 0.04 24.05 6.48
N TRP A 144 -0.69 23.06 6.95
CA TRP A 144 -2.05 22.81 6.46
C TRP A 144 -3.02 23.94 6.74
N ASN A 145 -3.59 24.50 5.70
CA ASN A 145 -4.51 25.65 5.77
C ASN A 145 -5.94 25.32 6.24
N GLN A 146 -6.21 24.06 6.60
CA GLN A 146 -7.54 23.60 7.05
C GLN A 146 -7.61 23.23 8.53
N TRP A 147 -6.53 23.34 9.30
CA TRP A 147 -6.49 22.90 10.70
C TRP A 147 -7.65 23.43 11.57
N ASP A 148 -8.04 24.69 11.36
CA ASP A 148 -9.13 25.33 12.12
C ASP A 148 -10.50 24.70 11.86
N ARG A 149 -10.62 23.84 10.83
CA ARG A 149 -11.86 23.19 10.40
C ARG A 149 -11.89 21.70 10.71
N ILE A 150 -10.76 21.10 11.10
CA ILE A 150 -10.66 19.68 11.37
C ILE A 150 -11.00 19.40 12.83
N PRO A 151 -12.04 18.58 13.11
CA PRO A 151 -12.38 18.21 14.49
C PRO A 151 -11.32 17.25 15.06
N ASP A 152 -11.17 17.28 16.38
CA ASP A 152 -10.19 16.45 17.10
C ASP A 152 -10.50 14.93 17.02
N ASP A 153 -11.75 14.59 16.77
CA ASP A 153 -12.25 13.23 16.61
C ASP A 153 -12.38 12.77 15.16
N TRP A 154 -11.82 13.54 14.20
CA TRP A 154 -11.87 13.16 12.78
C TRP A 154 -11.15 11.83 12.55
N PRO A 155 -11.83 10.79 12.00
CA PRO A 155 -11.27 9.45 11.90
C PRO A 155 -10.00 9.33 11.06
N LEU A 156 -9.79 10.23 10.09
CA LEU A 156 -8.58 10.22 9.24
C LEU A 156 -7.38 10.94 9.87
N LEU A 157 -7.56 11.58 11.02
CA LEU A 157 -6.53 12.36 11.70
C LEU A 157 -5.23 11.56 12.00
N PRO A 158 -5.28 10.30 12.46
CA PRO A 158 -4.07 9.52 12.71
C PRO A 158 -3.20 9.32 11.47
N MET A 159 -3.80 9.22 10.28
CA MET A 159 -3.08 9.00 9.02
C MET A 159 -2.60 10.28 8.36
N ILE A 160 -3.25 11.42 8.61
CA ILE A 160 -2.84 12.72 8.07
C ILE A 160 -1.86 13.43 9.00
N GLY A 161 -1.93 13.17 10.31
CA GLY A 161 -0.99 13.62 11.32
C GLY A 161 -1.19 15.06 11.77
N ARG A 162 -1.81 15.22 12.94
CA ARG A 162 -1.90 16.49 13.61
C ARG A 162 -0.65 16.72 14.45
N ARG A 163 0.29 17.58 13.96
CA ARG A 163 1.46 18.03 14.71
C ARG A 163 2.20 16.90 15.46
N GLN A 164 2.24 15.73 14.84
CA GLN A 164 2.92 14.59 15.42
C GLN A 164 4.41 14.71 15.16
N ASN A 165 5.20 14.52 16.19
CA ASN A 165 6.66 14.52 16.09
C ASN A 165 7.17 13.16 15.59
N SER A 166 6.64 12.67 14.45
CA SER A 166 7.09 11.44 13.84
C SER A 166 7.94 11.70 12.58
N ILE A 167 8.71 10.71 12.17
CA ILE A 167 9.54 10.79 10.97
C ILE A 167 8.72 11.18 9.72
N LEU A 168 7.45 10.81 9.65
CA LEU A 168 6.58 11.14 8.51
C LEU A 168 6.40 12.64 8.31
N TYR A 169 6.48 13.45 9.36
CA TYR A 169 6.21 14.88 9.37
C TYR A 169 7.44 15.73 9.63
N THR A 170 8.63 15.11 9.68
CA THR A 170 9.92 15.80 9.73
C THR A 170 10.47 15.99 8.33
N VAL A 171 11.30 17.01 8.12
CA VAL A 171 11.93 17.36 6.85
C VAL A 171 13.41 17.67 7.01
N GLY A 172 14.18 17.57 5.94
CA GLY A 172 15.60 17.93 5.90
C GLY A 172 16.47 17.10 6.82
N GLU A 173 17.42 17.74 7.51
CA GLU A 173 18.41 17.06 8.37
C GLU A 173 17.76 16.23 9.48
N ARG A 174 16.71 16.76 10.13
CA ARG A 174 15.99 16.04 11.19
C ARG A 174 15.37 14.74 10.65
N HIS A 175 14.77 14.79 9.45
CA HIS A 175 14.26 13.58 8.79
C HIS A 175 15.40 12.60 8.50
N SER A 176 16.50 13.07 7.92
CA SER A 176 17.61 12.21 7.51
C SER A 176 18.24 11.45 8.68
N VAL A 177 18.43 12.13 9.83
CA VAL A 177 19.00 11.49 11.02
C VAL A 177 18.06 10.44 11.60
N ARG A 178 16.74 10.71 11.68
CA ARG A 178 15.75 9.73 12.14
C ARG A 178 15.61 8.54 11.17
N ALA A 179 15.63 8.81 9.86
CA ALA A 179 15.59 7.76 8.85
C ALA A 179 16.82 6.84 8.93
N MET A 180 17.98 7.40 9.28
CA MET A 180 19.21 6.62 9.50
C MET A 180 19.11 5.73 10.73
N MET A 181 18.62 6.24 11.88
CA MET A 181 18.36 5.45 13.08
C MET A 181 17.46 4.24 12.78
N ILE A 182 16.34 4.47 12.09
CA ILE A 182 15.40 3.39 11.71
C ILE A 182 16.07 2.38 10.79
N SER A 183 16.80 2.84 9.77
CA SER A 183 17.49 1.97 8.83
C SER A 183 18.53 1.10 9.54
N ASN A 184 19.38 1.69 10.40
CA ASN A 184 20.39 0.97 11.18
C ASN A 184 19.76 -0.08 12.10
N ALA A 185 18.65 0.26 12.76
CA ALA A 185 17.95 -0.66 13.65
C ALA A 185 17.34 -1.85 12.89
N LEU A 186 16.84 -1.63 11.68
CA LEU A 186 16.30 -2.70 10.81
C LEU A 186 17.41 -3.52 10.15
N GLU A 187 18.53 -2.92 9.73
CA GLU A 187 19.69 -3.64 9.19
C GLU A 187 20.29 -4.63 10.18
N GLY A 188 20.09 -4.41 11.49
CA GLY A 188 20.47 -5.35 12.53
C GLY A 188 19.61 -6.63 12.58
N VAL A 189 18.53 -6.74 11.81
CA VAL A 189 17.70 -7.94 11.75
C VAL A 189 18.35 -8.97 10.81
N ASP A 190 18.73 -10.13 11.34
CA ASP A 190 19.30 -11.21 10.54
C ASP A 190 18.26 -11.77 9.54
N PRO A 191 18.54 -11.73 8.21
CA PRO A 191 17.59 -12.19 7.20
C PRO A 191 17.19 -13.66 7.31
N PHE A 192 18.09 -14.52 7.80
CA PHE A 192 17.79 -15.94 8.00
C PHE A 192 16.84 -16.15 9.18
N SER A 193 17.02 -15.40 10.25
CA SER A 193 16.13 -15.40 11.40
C SER A 193 14.76 -14.84 11.03
N LEU A 194 14.71 -13.75 10.26
CA LEU A 194 13.46 -13.18 9.74
C LEU A 194 12.65 -14.21 8.93
N LYS A 195 13.31 -14.88 7.97
CA LYS A 195 12.67 -15.94 7.17
C LYS A 195 12.18 -17.09 8.04
N ARG A 196 12.99 -17.55 8.97
CA ARG A 196 12.62 -18.63 9.92
C ARG A 196 11.40 -18.24 10.75
N TYR A 197 11.32 -17.01 11.28
CA TYR A 197 10.15 -16.55 12.02
C TYR A 197 8.90 -16.52 11.12
N ALA A 198 9.04 -16.09 9.89
CA ALA A 198 7.91 -16.10 8.94
C ALA A 198 7.43 -17.54 8.65
N GLU A 199 8.35 -18.51 8.47
CA GLU A 199 8.01 -19.93 8.29
C GLU A 199 7.34 -20.53 9.53
N GLU A 200 7.89 -20.27 10.72
CA GLU A 200 7.37 -20.79 11.99
C GLU A 200 5.93 -20.28 12.26
N PHE A 201 5.70 -18.96 12.14
CA PHE A 201 4.38 -18.39 12.34
C PHE A 201 3.39 -18.77 11.23
N ALA A 202 3.85 -18.91 9.98
CA ALA A 202 3.02 -19.40 8.89
C ALA A 202 2.49 -20.80 9.18
N ASP A 203 3.37 -21.74 9.57
CA ASP A 203 2.99 -23.08 9.95
C ASP A 203 2.01 -23.10 11.14
N GLU A 204 2.28 -22.30 12.19
CA GLU A 204 1.42 -22.19 13.36
C GLU A 204 0.02 -21.71 13.00
N LEU A 205 -0.08 -20.66 12.16
CA LEU A 205 -1.36 -20.13 11.74
C LEU A 205 -2.13 -21.13 10.87
N ILE A 206 -1.46 -21.82 9.95
CA ILE A 206 -2.08 -22.83 9.09
C ILE A 206 -2.60 -24.01 9.93
N ASP A 207 -1.85 -24.45 10.93
CA ASP A 207 -2.24 -25.55 11.83
C ASP A 207 -3.58 -25.30 12.54
N ARG A 208 -4.01 -24.03 12.72
CA ARG A 208 -5.29 -23.67 13.34
C ARG A 208 -6.51 -23.96 12.45
N PHE A 209 -6.31 -24.05 11.13
CA PHE A 209 -7.42 -24.21 10.18
C PHE A 209 -7.23 -25.32 9.14
N CYS A 210 -6.02 -25.85 8.93
CA CYS A 210 -5.74 -26.82 7.85
C CYS A 210 -6.61 -28.08 7.90
N THR A 211 -7.16 -28.45 9.06
CA THR A 211 -8.07 -29.61 9.23
C THR A 211 -9.54 -29.29 8.91
N LYS A 212 -9.88 -28.00 8.67
CA LYS A 212 -11.29 -27.56 8.51
C LYS A 212 -11.78 -27.63 7.06
N GLY A 213 -10.89 -27.59 6.08
CA GLY A 213 -11.23 -27.62 4.65
C GLY A 213 -11.75 -26.30 4.09
N ALA A 214 -11.93 -25.27 4.93
CA ALA A 214 -12.35 -23.93 4.54
C ALA A 214 -11.81 -22.89 5.52
N VAL A 215 -11.48 -21.69 5.03
CA VAL A 215 -10.99 -20.59 5.86
C VAL A 215 -11.16 -19.24 5.16
N ASP A 216 -11.28 -18.16 5.92
CA ASP A 216 -10.99 -16.81 5.40
C ASP A 216 -9.50 -16.52 5.60
N ILE A 217 -8.76 -16.49 4.50
CA ILE A 217 -7.30 -16.28 4.49
C ILE A 217 -6.94 -14.88 5.00
N ILE A 218 -7.75 -13.87 4.75
CA ILE A 218 -7.46 -12.51 5.24
C ILE A 218 -7.52 -12.47 6.76
N ALA A 219 -8.57 -12.99 7.36
CA ALA A 219 -8.79 -12.91 8.80
C ALA A 219 -7.83 -13.82 9.60
N GLU A 220 -7.62 -15.05 9.12
CA GLU A 220 -6.94 -16.09 9.89
C GLU A 220 -5.44 -16.20 9.55
N TYR A 221 -4.97 -15.58 8.47
CA TYR A 221 -3.60 -15.72 7.99
C TYR A 221 -2.92 -14.42 7.65
N THR A 222 -3.34 -13.71 6.55
CA THR A 222 -2.54 -12.60 6.03
C THR A 222 -2.47 -11.40 6.97
N LYS A 223 -3.52 -11.12 7.75
CA LYS A 223 -3.50 -10.07 8.78
C LYS A 223 -2.63 -10.42 9.98
N LEU A 224 -2.50 -11.70 10.30
CA LEU A 224 -1.80 -12.14 11.50
C LEU A 224 -0.31 -12.35 11.28
N LEU A 225 0.09 -12.95 10.13
CA LEU A 225 1.47 -13.31 9.89
C LEU A 225 2.45 -12.12 9.96
N PRO A 226 2.25 -11.02 9.22
CA PRO A 226 3.14 -9.86 9.33
C PRO A 226 3.16 -9.26 10.73
N ALA A 227 2.01 -9.23 11.42
CA ALA A 227 1.92 -8.70 12.78
C ALA A 227 2.81 -9.50 13.75
N LEU A 228 2.76 -10.84 13.69
CA LEU A 228 3.54 -11.72 14.56
C LEU A 228 5.03 -11.62 14.27
N VAL A 229 5.43 -11.62 13.00
CA VAL A 229 6.84 -11.48 12.60
C VAL A 229 7.40 -10.13 13.02
N LEU A 230 6.69 -9.04 12.75
CA LEU A 230 7.10 -7.69 13.17
C LEU A 230 7.16 -7.57 14.70
N ALA A 231 6.18 -8.12 15.41
CA ALA A 231 6.21 -8.16 16.87
C ALA A 231 7.50 -8.83 17.38
N ARG A 232 7.85 -9.97 16.79
CA ARG A 232 9.07 -10.72 17.17
C ARG A 232 10.34 -9.93 16.95
N ILE A 233 10.50 -9.28 15.79
CA ILE A 233 11.72 -8.49 15.49
C ILE A 233 11.76 -7.15 16.23
N TYR A 234 10.59 -6.58 16.63
CA TYR A 234 10.53 -5.34 17.42
C TYR A 234 10.62 -5.60 18.94
N GLY A 235 10.45 -6.85 19.36
CA GLY A 235 10.52 -7.24 20.77
C GLY A 235 9.20 -7.12 21.53
N TYR A 236 8.05 -7.07 20.83
CA TYR A 236 6.72 -7.16 21.46
C TYR A 236 6.41 -8.59 21.89
N PRO A 237 5.80 -8.79 23.06
CA PRO A 237 5.17 -10.07 23.41
C PRO A 237 3.99 -10.39 22.45
N GLU A 238 3.82 -11.67 22.10
CA GLU A 238 2.76 -12.10 21.18
C GLU A 238 1.37 -11.74 21.68
N GLU A 239 1.12 -11.91 22.96
CA GLU A 239 -0.16 -11.61 23.61
C GLU A 239 -0.55 -10.13 23.51
N VAL A 240 0.43 -9.24 23.36
CA VAL A 240 0.19 -7.79 23.17
C VAL A 240 -0.17 -7.48 21.73
N ILE A 241 0.50 -8.10 20.75
CA ILE A 241 0.32 -7.71 19.34
C ILE A 241 -1.03 -8.15 18.75
N ARG A 242 -1.53 -9.33 19.13
CA ARG A 242 -2.80 -9.85 18.58
C ARG A 242 -4.00 -8.89 18.78
N PRO A 243 -4.23 -8.32 19.97
CA PRO A 243 -5.25 -7.28 20.15
C PRO A 243 -5.00 -6.02 19.34
N LEU A 244 -3.71 -5.65 19.11
CA LEU A 244 -3.35 -4.43 18.38
C LEU A 244 -3.65 -4.50 16.88
N VAL A 245 -3.77 -5.70 16.28
CA VAL A 245 -4.16 -5.86 14.87
C VAL A 245 -5.49 -5.16 14.58
N GLY A 246 -6.48 -5.28 15.47
CA GLY A 246 -7.76 -4.58 15.36
C GLY A 246 -7.59 -3.05 15.37
N SER A 247 -6.76 -2.54 16.26
CA SER A 247 -6.47 -1.09 16.36
C SER A 247 -5.79 -0.56 15.09
N ILE A 248 -4.84 -1.33 14.52
CA ILE A 248 -4.18 -0.96 13.27
C ILE A 248 -5.19 -0.92 12.11
N ASN A 249 -6.12 -1.88 12.06
CA ASN A 249 -7.19 -1.88 11.06
C ASN A 249 -8.10 -0.64 11.19
N ASP A 250 -8.55 -0.32 12.40
CA ASP A 250 -9.40 0.85 12.64
C ASP A 250 -8.71 2.16 12.20
N ILE A 251 -7.40 2.30 12.45
CA ILE A 251 -6.59 3.45 12.00
C ILE A 251 -6.51 3.50 10.47
N THR A 252 -6.14 2.41 9.84
CA THR A 252 -5.84 2.36 8.39
C THR A 252 -7.10 2.39 7.53
N ASP A 253 -8.24 1.97 8.05
CA ASP A 253 -9.53 2.07 7.37
C ASP A 253 -10.23 3.42 7.62
N GLY A 254 -9.73 4.23 8.54
CA GLY A 254 -10.33 5.52 8.89
C GLY A 254 -11.71 5.36 9.53
N LEU A 255 -11.87 4.33 10.37
CA LEU A 255 -13.13 4.04 11.06
C LEU A 255 -13.32 4.97 12.27
N ASP A 256 -14.54 5.06 12.76
CA ASP A 256 -14.91 5.86 13.95
C ASP A 256 -14.03 5.56 15.17
N ARG A 257 -13.47 4.35 15.26
CA ARG A 257 -12.56 3.93 16.34
C ARG A 257 -11.08 4.22 16.08
N ALA A 258 -10.71 4.87 14.97
CA ALA A 258 -9.32 5.12 14.60
C ALA A 258 -8.54 5.89 15.68
N ILE A 259 -9.17 6.88 16.32
CA ILE A 259 -8.55 7.64 17.41
C ILE A 259 -8.28 6.75 18.63
N ALA A 260 -9.27 5.95 19.05
CA ALA A 260 -9.10 5.01 20.17
C ALA A 260 -8.06 3.92 19.83
N GLY A 261 -8.04 3.43 18.59
CA GLY A 261 -7.03 2.52 18.08
C GLY A 261 -5.62 3.10 18.15
N SER A 262 -5.45 4.38 17.75
CA SER A 262 -4.18 5.09 17.83
C SER A 262 -3.70 5.25 19.28
N GLN A 263 -4.59 5.57 20.20
CA GLN A 263 -4.27 5.67 21.64
C GLN A 263 -3.86 4.31 22.22
N HIS A 264 -4.60 3.24 21.88
CA HIS A 264 -4.28 1.88 22.33
C HIS A 264 -2.91 1.43 21.85
N LEU A 265 -2.62 1.61 20.56
CA LEU A 265 -1.31 1.29 19.97
C LEU A 265 -0.20 2.14 20.62
N GLY A 266 -0.44 3.44 20.84
CA GLY A 266 0.50 4.34 21.51
C GLY A 266 0.86 3.89 22.92
N MET A 267 -0.14 3.53 23.75
CA MET A 267 0.09 3.03 25.11
C MET A 267 0.91 1.74 25.14
N ALA A 268 0.60 0.77 24.26
CA ALA A 268 1.35 -0.47 24.16
C ALA A 268 2.82 -0.24 23.74
N THR A 269 3.04 0.73 22.84
CA THR A 269 4.39 1.09 22.38
C THR A 269 5.19 1.79 23.47
N PHE A 270 4.57 2.67 24.24
CA PHE A 270 5.21 3.29 25.42
C PHE A 270 5.60 2.27 26.49
N GLN A 271 4.71 1.30 26.73
CA GLN A 271 5.01 0.23 27.68
C GLN A 271 6.20 -0.61 27.20
N LEU A 272 6.23 -1.01 25.92
CA LEU A 272 7.36 -1.74 25.35
C LEU A 272 8.67 -0.95 25.51
N LEU A 273 8.65 0.36 25.21
CA LEU A 273 9.85 1.19 25.33
C LEU A 273 10.38 1.20 26.77
N ALA A 274 9.49 1.33 27.76
CA ALA A 274 9.87 1.29 29.18
C ALA A 274 10.47 -0.08 29.59
N GLU A 275 9.90 -1.18 29.07
CA GLU A 275 10.44 -2.52 29.28
C GLU A 275 11.85 -2.67 28.68
N LYS A 276 12.08 -2.16 27.46
CA LYS A 276 13.36 -2.23 26.77
C LYS A 276 14.44 -1.31 27.37
N HIS A 277 14.07 -0.21 28.01
CA HIS A 277 15.00 0.56 28.83
C HIS A 277 15.46 -0.21 30.07
N ALA A 278 14.58 -1.00 30.68
CA ALA A 278 14.91 -1.82 31.86
C ALA A 278 15.68 -3.09 31.49
N GLU A 279 15.31 -3.73 30.40
CA GLU A 279 15.88 -4.99 29.93
C GLU A 279 16.06 -4.96 28.39
N PRO A 280 17.18 -4.41 27.90
CA PRO A 280 17.48 -4.38 26.47
C PRO A 280 17.62 -5.80 25.90
N GLY A 281 17.06 -6.02 24.69
CA GLY A 281 17.16 -7.27 23.95
C GLY A 281 17.88 -7.13 22.61
N ASP A 282 17.99 -8.22 21.86
CA ASP A 282 18.45 -8.18 20.47
C ASP A 282 17.25 -7.93 19.54
N ASP A 283 16.67 -6.74 19.61
CA ASP A 283 15.50 -6.35 18.84
C ASP A 283 15.61 -4.90 18.32
N VAL A 284 14.72 -4.55 17.41
CA VAL A 284 14.73 -3.24 16.75
C VAL A 284 14.54 -2.10 17.74
N VAL A 285 13.65 -2.26 18.73
CA VAL A 285 13.37 -1.19 19.73
C VAL A 285 14.59 -0.93 20.60
N SER A 286 15.25 -2.00 21.07
CA SER A 286 16.49 -1.88 21.87
C SER A 286 17.61 -1.21 21.07
N ARG A 287 17.72 -1.48 19.76
CA ARG A 287 18.69 -0.81 18.88
C ARG A 287 18.37 0.66 18.66
N MET A 288 17.08 1.02 18.51
CA MET A 288 16.65 2.44 18.41
C MET A 288 16.95 3.23 19.68
N ILE A 289 16.75 2.61 20.86
CA ILE A 289 17.10 3.22 22.17
C ILE A 289 18.61 3.45 22.30
N ALA A 290 19.41 2.51 21.79
CA ALA A 290 20.87 2.57 21.87
C ALA A 290 21.53 3.49 20.82
N ASP A 291 20.75 4.09 19.90
CA ASP A 291 21.27 4.98 18.87
C ASP A 291 21.83 6.27 19.49
N GLU A 292 23.01 6.70 19.01
CA GLU A 292 23.74 7.86 19.54
C GLU A 292 23.17 9.22 19.10
N GLY A 293 22.11 9.22 18.28
CA GLY A 293 21.46 10.42 17.74
C GLY A 293 20.71 11.28 18.78
N GLY A 294 20.60 10.80 20.03
CA GLY A 294 20.02 11.56 21.15
C GLY A 294 18.52 11.79 21.02
N PHE A 295 17.78 10.81 20.51
CA PHE A 295 16.34 10.86 20.34
C PHE A 295 15.61 10.73 21.68
N THR A 296 14.52 11.47 21.83
CA THR A 296 13.64 11.36 23.00
C THR A 296 12.77 10.10 22.89
N ASP A 297 12.31 9.59 24.03
CA ASP A 297 11.36 8.47 24.08
C ASP A 297 10.09 8.75 23.27
N GLU A 298 9.60 9.98 23.28
CA GLU A 298 8.44 10.39 22.48
C GLU A 298 8.72 10.26 20.98
N GLU A 299 9.89 10.69 20.50
CA GLU A 299 10.29 10.56 19.10
C GLU A 299 10.41 9.10 18.68
N ILE A 300 11.03 8.26 19.51
CA ILE A 300 11.15 6.83 19.26
C ILE A 300 9.76 6.17 19.19
N VAL A 301 8.87 6.46 20.14
CA VAL A 301 7.49 5.93 20.14
C VAL A 301 6.73 6.36 18.88
N GLN A 302 6.81 7.64 18.50
CA GLN A 302 6.12 8.13 17.30
C GLN A 302 6.65 7.46 16.03
N ASP A 303 7.94 7.19 15.93
CA ASP A 303 8.54 6.49 14.81
C ASP A 303 8.18 4.99 14.79
N LEU A 304 8.15 4.35 15.96
CA LEU A 304 7.68 2.96 16.09
C LEU A 304 6.23 2.80 15.66
N LEU A 305 5.35 3.75 16.01
CA LEU A 305 3.96 3.74 15.55
C LEU A 305 3.87 3.76 14.02
N VAL A 306 4.69 4.58 13.38
CA VAL A 306 4.79 4.61 11.91
C VAL A 306 5.29 3.27 11.36
N MET A 307 6.36 2.72 11.94
CA MET A 307 6.96 1.45 11.50
C MET A 307 5.98 0.28 11.63
N ILE A 308 5.21 0.23 12.72
CA ILE A 308 4.22 -0.82 12.95
C ILE A 308 3.07 -0.72 11.93
N VAL A 309 2.47 0.45 11.78
CA VAL A 309 1.31 0.64 10.88
C VAL A 309 1.71 0.46 9.42
N ALA A 310 2.84 1.06 9.00
CA ALA A 310 3.32 0.98 7.63
C ALA A 310 3.91 -0.39 7.27
N GLY A 311 4.48 -1.11 8.23
CA GLY A 311 5.05 -2.44 8.02
C GLY A 311 4.01 -3.55 8.02
N HIS A 312 2.97 -3.45 8.86
CA HIS A 312 1.98 -4.51 9.05
C HIS A 312 0.94 -4.56 7.92
N GLN A 313 0.07 -3.55 7.84
CA GLN A 313 -1.13 -3.64 7.01
C GLN A 313 -0.83 -3.68 5.50
N PRO A 314 0.09 -2.86 4.94
CA PRO A 314 0.45 -2.98 3.53
C PRO A 314 1.04 -4.35 3.17
N THR A 315 1.80 -4.98 4.07
CA THR A 315 2.35 -6.33 3.85
C THR A 315 1.24 -7.38 3.86
N ALA A 316 0.28 -7.29 4.79
CA ALA A 316 -0.90 -8.16 4.83
C ALA A 316 -1.75 -8.04 3.55
N ASP A 317 -1.99 -6.79 3.09
CA ASP A 317 -2.75 -6.54 1.87
C ASP A 317 -1.97 -6.98 0.62
N TRP A 318 -0.63 -6.89 0.63
CA TRP A 318 0.21 -7.41 -0.47
C TRP A 318 0.08 -8.93 -0.60
N MET A 319 0.13 -9.65 0.52
CA MET A 319 -0.12 -11.10 0.55
C MET A 319 -1.53 -11.43 0.04
N GLY A 320 -2.56 -10.79 0.58
CA GLY A 320 -3.96 -11.04 0.20
C GLY A 320 -4.24 -10.75 -1.27
N ASN A 321 -3.74 -9.63 -1.80
CA ASN A 321 -3.89 -9.27 -3.21
C ASN A 321 -3.11 -10.23 -4.13
N SER A 322 -1.93 -10.71 -3.71
CA SER A 322 -1.15 -11.69 -4.47
C SER A 322 -1.85 -13.04 -4.54
N LEU A 323 -2.37 -13.52 -3.41
CA LEU A 323 -3.16 -14.76 -3.36
C LEU A 323 -4.44 -14.65 -4.21
N ARG A 324 -5.17 -13.52 -4.11
CA ARG A 324 -6.32 -13.28 -4.99
C ARG A 324 -5.93 -13.35 -6.47
N LEU A 325 -4.84 -12.68 -6.86
CA LEU A 325 -4.37 -12.69 -8.24
C LEU A 325 -4.05 -14.11 -8.71
N MET A 326 -3.36 -14.89 -7.89
CA MET A 326 -3.00 -16.29 -8.19
C MET A 326 -4.21 -17.21 -8.30
N LEU A 327 -5.29 -16.94 -7.54
CA LEU A 327 -6.53 -17.73 -7.56
C LEU A 327 -7.51 -17.30 -8.66
N THR A 328 -7.37 -16.09 -9.24
CA THR A 328 -8.36 -15.54 -10.18
C THR A 328 -7.83 -15.30 -11.58
N ASP A 329 -6.52 -15.25 -11.79
CA ASP A 329 -5.91 -14.96 -13.09
C ASP A 329 -5.22 -16.20 -13.65
N GLU A 330 -5.69 -16.68 -14.81
CA GLU A 330 -5.18 -17.88 -15.48
C GLU A 330 -3.67 -17.82 -15.76
N ARG A 331 -3.09 -16.62 -15.91
CA ARG A 331 -1.65 -16.44 -16.10
C ARG A 331 -0.84 -16.95 -14.91
N PHE A 332 -1.44 -16.88 -13.71
CA PHE A 332 -0.82 -17.27 -12.44
C PHE A 332 -1.37 -18.57 -11.85
N ALA A 333 -2.50 -19.09 -12.36
CA ALA A 333 -3.10 -20.34 -11.88
C ALA A 333 -2.17 -21.56 -12.02
N ALA A 334 -1.30 -21.57 -13.04
CA ALA A 334 -0.27 -22.60 -13.21
C ALA A 334 0.77 -22.58 -12.07
N SER A 335 0.83 -21.51 -11.30
CA SER A 335 1.73 -21.29 -10.18
C SER A 335 1.35 -22.11 -8.97
N LEU A 336 0.06 -22.30 -8.77
CA LEU A 336 -0.49 -23.16 -7.71
C LEU A 336 -0.05 -24.63 -7.91
N SER A 337 0.35 -25.00 -9.14
CA SER A 337 0.76 -26.36 -9.50
C SER A 337 2.26 -26.64 -9.31
N GLY A 338 3.06 -25.75 -8.69
CA GLY A 338 4.43 -26.04 -8.28
C GLY A 338 5.56 -25.19 -8.86
N GLY A 339 5.31 -23.97 -9.30
CA GLY A 339 6.33 -23.05 -9.84
C GLY A 339 6.67 -21.88 -8.93
N ARG A 340 7.79 -21.93 -8.18
CA ARG A 340 8.26 -20.84 -7.29
C ARG A 340 8.51 -19.50 -7.98
N HIS A 341 8.78 -19.48 -9.28
CA HIS A 341 8.99 -18.25 -10.04
C HIS A 341 7.76 -17.35 -10.09
N SER A 342 6.61 -17.91 -9.98
CA SER A 342 5.33 -17.24 -10.16
C SER A 342 4.81 -16.50 -8.91
N VAL A 343 5.24 -16.88 -7.70
CA VAL A 343 4.91 -16.10 -6.47
C VAL A 343 5.55 -14.72 -6.56
N ALA A 344 6.84 -14.65 -6.88
CA ALA A 344 7.54 -13.36 -7.01
C ALA A 344 7.00 -12.51 -8.16
N GLU A 345 6.61 -13.15 -9.28
CA GLU A 345 5.98 -12.45 -10.42
C GLU A 345 4.58 -11.93 -10.05
N ALA A 346 3.74 -12.72 -9.38
CA ALA A 346 2.43 -12.28 -8.91
C ALA A 346 2.55 -11.14 -7.90
N MET A 347 3.49 -11.25 -6.96
CA MET A 347 3.77 -10.18 -5.99
C MET A 347 4.24 -8.88 -6.67
N ASN A 348 5.09 -8.97 -7.69
CA ASN A 348 5.53 -7.81 -8.46
C ASN A 348 4.38 -7.20 -9.28
N GLU A 349 3.54 -8.03 -9.90
CA GLU A 349 2.36 -7.57 -10.65
C GLU A 349 1.37 -6.81 -9.75
N VAL A 350 1.17 -7.30 -8.53
CA VAL A 350 0.33 -6.63 -7.52
C VAL A 350 0.86 -5.23 -7.18
N LEU A 351 2.17 -5.04 -7.09
CA LEU A 351 2.74 -3.70 -6.84
C LEU A 351 2.41 -2.71 -7.96
N TRP A 352 2.20 -3.18 -9.18
CA TRP A 352 1.76 -2.35 -10.29
C TRP A 352 0.24 -2.15 -10.35
N GLU A 353 -0.54 -3.23 -10.36
CA GLU A 353 -1.97 -3.20 -10.71
C GLU A 353 -2.89 -3.08 -9.51
N ASP A 354 -2.47 -3.65 -8.38
CA ASP A 354 -3.31 -3.79 -7.17
C ASP A 354 -2.51 -3.42 -5.91
N THR A 355 -1.72 -2.33 -6.02
CA THR A 355 -0.81 -1.92 -4.95
C THR A 355 -1.50 -1.78 -3.60
N PRO A 356 -0.94 -2.36 -2.53
CA PRO A 356 -1.52 -2.31 -1.19
C PRO A 356 -1.74 -0.89 -0.67
N THR A 357 -0.81 0.01 -0.96
CA THR A 357 -0.92 1.43 -0.62
C THR A 357 -1.43 2.18 -1.85
N GLN A 358 -2.75 2.44 -1.88
CA GLN A 358 -3.34 3.12 -3.02
C GLN A 358 -3.14 4.63 -3.01
N ASN A 359 -3.22 5.26 -1.83
CA ASN A 359 -2.98 6.69 -1.64
C ASN A 359 -2.16 6.92 -0.39
N VAL A 360 -1.30 7.94 -0.40
CA VAL A 360 -0.51 8.36 0.76
C VAL A 360 -0.83 9.82 1.09
N ALA A 361 -1.26 10.08 2.32
CA ALA A 361 -1.29 11.41 2.87
C ALA A 361 0.11 11.74 3.43
N GLY A 362 0.58 12.92 3.45
CA GLY A 362 0.18 14.14 2.81
C GLY A 362 1.42 14.88 2.42
N ARG A 363 1.25 15.74 1.48
CA ARG A 363 2.20 16.82 1.21
C ARG A 363 1.44 18.13 1.31
N TRP A 364 2.09 19.16 1.78
CA TRP A 364 1.50 20.50 1.86
C TRP A 364 2.35 21.46 1.06
N ALA A 365 1.72 22.25 0.20
CA ALA A 365 2.42 23.25 -0.58
C ALA A 365 2.94 24.36 0.37
N SER A 366 4.25 24.62 0.39
CA SER A 366 4.84 25.66 1.24
C SER A 366 4.55 27.08 0.73
N ARG A 367 4.17 27.21 -0.54
CA ARG A 367 3.77 28.46 -1.20
C ARG A 367 2.85 28.17 -2.39
N ASP A 368 2.19 29.19 -2.89
CA ASP A 368 1.40 29.09 -4.12
C ASP A 368 2.27 28.58 -5.28
N THR A 369 1.72 27.59 -6.02
CA THR A 369 2.43 26.95 -7.11
C THR A 369 1.47 26.38 -8.16
N HIS A 370 2.03 25.82 -9.24
CA HIS A 370 1.28 25.09 -10.26
C HIS A 370 1.78 23.66 -10.36
N LEU A 371 0.82 22.71 -10.41
CA LEU A 371 1.10 21.29 -10.58
C LEU A 371 0.07 20.67 -11.53
N GLY A 372 0.52 20.01 -12.59
CA GLY A 372 -0.39 19.39 -13.57
C GLY A 372 -1.42 20.34 -14.17
N GLY A 373 -1.07 21.62 -14.35
CA GLY A 373 -1.97 22.67 -14.84
C GLY A 373 -2.96 23.22 -13.80
N ARG A 374 -2.88 22.79 -12.53
CA ARG A 374 -3.71 23.30 -11.43
C ARG A 374 -2.96 24.32 -10.59
N HIS A 375 -3.65 25.35 -10.14
CA HIS A 375 -3.14 26.28 -9.13
C HIS A 375 -3.34 25.67 -7.75
N VAL A 376 -2.23 25.34 -7.08
CA VAL A 376 -2.17 24.80 -5.71
C VAL A 376 -1.74 25.94 -4.80
N ARG A 377 -2.49 26.20 -3.75
CA ARG A 377 -2.21 27.29 -2.82
C ARG A 377 -1.29 26.85 -1.71
N ALA A 378 -0.64 27.80 -1.08
CA ALA A 378 0.07 27.58 0.17
C ALA A 378 -0.85 26.89 1.21
N GLY A 379 -0.35 25.81 1.80
CA GLY A 379 -1.07 25.01 2.76
C GLY A 379 -2.10 24.02 2.21
N ASP A 380 -2.33 23.96 0.91
CA ASP A 380 -3.21 22.95 0.33
C ASP A 380 -2.63 21.54 0.54
N LEU A 381 -3.50 20.59 0.93
CA LEU A 381 -3.15 19.18 1.07
C LEU A 381 -3.10 18.50 -0.29
N LEU A 382 -1.98 17.81 -0.56
CA LEU A 382 -1.83 16.91 -1.70
C LEU A 382 -1.76 15.46 -1.21
N LEU A 383 -2.57 14.60 -1.79
CA LEU A 383 -2.54 13.16 -1.62
C LEU A 383 -1.78 12.54 -2.80
N LEU A 384 -0.89 11.61 -2.50
CA LEU A 384 -0.13 10.88 -3.52
C LEU A 384 -0.93 9.67 -3.96
N GLY A 385 -1.51 9.70 -5.16
CA GLY A 385 -2.30 8.61 -5.73
C GLY A 385 -1.40 7.54 -6.35
N ILE A 386 -0.80 6.69 -5.50
CA ILE A 386 0.16 5.65 -5.91
C ILE A 386 -0.46 4.69 -6.93
N ALA A 387 -1.64 4.14 -6.62
CA ALA A 387 -2.35 3.24 -7.51
C ALA A 387 -2.69 3.89 -8.86
N ALA A 388 -3.09 5.15 -8.82
CA ALA A 388 -3.38 5.91 -10.02
C ALA A 388 -2.12 6.16 -10.85
N ALA A 389 -1.01 6.53 -10.22
CA ALA A 389 0.26 6.80 -10.89
C ALA A 389 0.89 5.53 -11.48
N ASN A 390 0.84 4.41 -10.78
CA ASN A 390 1.27 3.11 -11.32
C ASN A 390 0.46 2.69 -12.55
N GLY A 391 -0.83 3.02 -12.59
CA GLY A 391 -1.72 2.80 -13.73
C GLY A 391 -1.69 3.89 -14.80
N ASP A 392 -0.71 4.81 -14.79
CA ASP A 392 -0.60 5.87 -15.80
C ASP A 392 -0.22 5.28 -17.17
N PRO A 393 -1.05 5.47 -18.21
CA PRO A 393 -0.77 4.94 -19.55
C PRO A 393 0.53 5.45 -20.18
N GLN A 394 1.09 6.56 -19.68
CA GLN A 394 2.37 7.09 -20.15
C GLN A 394 3.56 6.24 -19.66
N VAL A 395 3.40 5.49 -18.58
CA VAL A 395 4.47 4.69 -17.97
C VAL A 395 4.28 3.21 -18.20
N ARG A 396 3.05 2.75 -18.10
CA ARG A 396 2.71 1.34 -18.28
C ARG A 396 1.77 1.14 -19.46
N THR A 397 2.33 0.66 -20.56
CA THR A 397 1.56 0.19 -21.71
C THR A 397 1.18 -1.28 -21.53
N HIS A 398 0.10 -1.74 -22.18
CA HIS A 398 -0.27 -3.16 -22.19
C HIS A 398 0.87 -4.07 -22.64
N ALA A 399 1.75 -3.59 -23.52
CA ALA A 399 2.90 -4.37 -23.99
C ALA A 399 4.01 -4.50 -22.93
N SER A 400 4.22 -3.46 -22.08
CA SER A 400 5.22 -3.51 -21.01
C SER A 400 4.74 -4.33 -19.79
N ALA A 401 3.44 -4.51 -19.62
CA ALA A 401 2.89 -5.38 -18.59
C ALA A 401 3.21 -6.88 -18.80
N LEU A 402 3.54 -7.26 -20.02
CA LEU A 402 3.88 -8.64 -20.38
C LEU A 402 5.38 -8.96 -20.27
N THR A 403 6.23 -7.96 -20.09
CA THR A 403 7.68 -8.11 -19.91
C THR A 403 8.03 -7.92 -18.44
N GLY A 404 8.20 -9.00 -17.69
CA GLY A 404 8.62 -8.97 -16.30
C GLY A 404 9.93 -8.20 -16.08
N GLY A 405 10.18 -7.76 -14.83
CA GLY A 405 11.44 -7.12 -14.43
C GLY A 405 11.44 -5.59 -14.39
N ASN A 406 10.32 -4.92 -14.68
CA ASN A 406 10.19 -3.49 -14.45
C ASN A 406 9.76 -3.23 -13.00
N ASN A 407 10.64 -2.61 -12.20
CA ASN A 407 10.40 -2.28 -10.79
C ASN A 407 10.21 -0.76 -10.58
N ALA A 408 9.82 -0.01 -11.61
CA ALA A 408 9.62 1.44 -11.52
C ALA A 408 8.23 1.82 -10.93
N PHE A 409 7.55 0.90 -10.26
CA PHE A 409 6.34 1.20 -9.50
C PHE A 409 6.65 2.14 -8.32
N LEU A 410 5.64 2.89 -7.89
CA LEU A 410 5.76 3.82 -6.78
C LEU A 410 5.24 3.27 -5.44
N SER A 411 5.01 1.97 -5.35
CA SER A 411 4.37 1.31 -4.21
C SER A 411 5.15 1.43 -2.90
N PHE A 412 6.47 1.59 -2.98
CA PHE A 412 7.33 1.91 -1.84
C PHE A 412 7.69 3.40 -1.75
N GLY A 413 6.98 4.25 -2.48
CA GLY A 413 7.25 5.68 -2.52
C GLY A 413 8.46 6.08 -3.37
N HIS A 414 8.78 7.38 -3.33
CA HIS A 414 9.92 7.97 -4.04
C HIS A 414 10.44 9.19 -3.25
N GLY A 415 11.70 9.55 -3.47
CA GLY A 415 12.33 10.72 -2.84
C GLY A 415 12.75 10.47 -1.40
N GLU A 416 12.88 11.55 -0.62
CA GLU A 416 13.37 11.54 0.76
C GLU A 416 12.54 10.61 1.68
N HIS A 417 11.21 10.67 1.56
CA HIS A 417 10.27 9.88 2.36
C HIS A 417 9.84 8.55 1.70
N ARG A 418 10.68 7.96 0.88
CA ARG A 418 10.45 6.59 0.39
C ARG A 418 10.56 5.59 1.55
N CYS A 419 9.92 4.44 1.40
CA CYS A 419 10.14 3.33 2.31
C CYS A 419 11.64 2.97 2.32
N PRO A 420 12.32 2.90 3.49
CA PRO A 420 13.73 2.54 3.55
C PRO A 420 13.96 1.12 3.03
N PHE A 421 15.12 0.88 2.43
CA PHE A 421 15.44 -0.39 1.80
C PHE A 421 15.32 -1.60 2.76
N PRO A 422 15.84 -1.56 4.00
CA PRO A 422 15.69 -2.70 4.92
C PRO A 422 14.23 -3.04 5.24
N ALA A 423 13.34 -2.02 5.29
CA ALA A 423 11.91 -2.25 5.52
C ALA A 423 11.22 -2.89 4.29
N GLN A 424 11.64 -2.53 3.06
CA GLN A 424 11.13 -3.16 1.84
C GLN A 424 11.51 -4.64 1.79
N GLU A 425 12.77 -4.98 2.07
CA GLU A 425 13.25 -6.36 2.14
C GLU A 425 12.52 -7.16 3.22
N THR A 426 12.34 -6.57 4.40
CA THR A 426 11.59 -7.19 5.49
C THR A 426 10.17 -7.55 5.05
N ALA A 427 9.45 -6.61 4.42
CA ALA A 427 8.10 -6.85 3.93
C ALA A 427 8.06 -7.94 2.84
N GLU A 428 9.03 -7.93 1.92
CA GLU A 428 9.13 -8.91 0.84
C GLU A 428 9.42 -10.32 1.39
N VAL A 429 10.35 -10.47 2.33
CA VAL A 429 10.65 -11.75 2.96
C VAL A 429 9.44 -12.32 3.68
N ILE A 430 8.73 -11.50 4.47
CA ILE A 430 7.53 -11.93 5.18
C ILE A 430 6.44 -12.37 4.20
N ALA A 431 6.12 -11.52 3.22
CA ALA A 431 5.03 -11.78 2.29
C ALA A 431 5.31 -12.99 1.40
N ARG A 432 6.52 -13.08 0.83
CA ARG A 432 6.91 -14.20 -0.04
C ARG A 432 6.93 -15.51 0.73
N THR A 433 7.61 -15.57 1.87
CA THR A 433 7.69 -16.78 2.69
C THR A 433 6.30 -17.24 3.14
N GLY A 434 5.46 -16.30 3.59
CA GLY A 434 4.08 -16.62 3.98
C GLY A 434 3.26 -17.21 2.84
N ILE A 435 3.34 -16.64 1.64
CA ILE A 435 2.62 -17.17 0.48
C ILE A 435 3.19 -18.57 0.09
N GLU A 436 4.51 -18.72 0.01
CA GLU A 436 5.16 -19.99 -0.36
C GLU A 436 4.77 -21.11 0.62
N VAL A 437 4.84 -20.87 1.95
CA VAL A 437 4.43 -21.86 2.96
C VAL A 437 2.97 -22.22 2.85
N LEU A 438 2.09 -21.23 2.65
CA LEU A 438 0.64 -21.47 2.50
C LEU A 438 0.35 -22.37 1.28
N LEU A 439 0.96 -22.09 0.14
CA LEU A 439 0.78 -22.87 -1.10
C LEU A 439 1.40 -24.28 -1.00
N ASP A 440 2.53 -24.42 -0.31
CA ASP A 440 3.14 -25.74 -0.07
C ASP A 440 2.27 -26.61 0.86
N ARG A 441 1.59 -25.99 1.84
CA ARG A 441 0.72 -26.68 2.80
C ARG A 441 -0.68 -26.99 2.26
N LEU A 442 -1.23 -26.11 1.39
CA LEU A 442 -2.58 -26.18 0.84
C LEU A 442 -2.54 -26.02 -0.70
N PRO A 443 -1.95 -26.99 -1.42
CA PRO A 443 -1.65 -26.84 -2.86
C PRO A 443 -2.88 -26.86 -3.75
N ASP A 444 -4.03 -27.32 -3.25
CA ASP A 444 -5.32 -27.40 -3.96
C ASP A 444 -6.31 -26.32 -3.52
N MET A 445 -5.81 -25.24 -2.89
CA MET A 445 -6.63 -24.12 -2.45
C MET A 445 -7.32 -23.44 -3.64
N ASP A 446 -8.64 -23.21 -3.52
CA ASP A 446 -9.46 -22.53 -4.51
C ASP A 446 -10.45 -21.58 -3.83
N LEU A 447 -11.02 -20.61 -4.57
CA LEU A 447 -12.00 -19.68 -4.03
C LEU A 447 -13.29 -20.41 -3.59
N ALA A 448 -13.80 -20.07 -2.43
CA ALA A 448 -15.10 -20.53 -1.95
C ALA A 448 -16.29 -19.74 -2.54
N VAL A 449 -16.02 -18.59 -3.15
CA VAL A 449 -17.01 -17.69 -3.75
C VAL A 449 -16.53 -17.21 -5.11
N PRO A 450 -17.43 -16.81 -6.04
CA PRO A 450 -17.03 -16.15 -7.27
C PRO A 450 -16.16 -14.90 -7.03
N ALA A 451 -15.17 -14.66 -7.88
CA ALA A 451 -14.23 -13.55 -7.72
C ALA A 451 -14.90 -12.16 -7.65
N GLU A 452 -16.06 -12.02 -8.32
CA GLU A 452 -16.85 -10.77 -8.35
C GLU A 452 -17.55 -10.47 -7.02
N GLN A 453 -17.60 -11.43 -6.10
CA GLN A 453 -18.17 -11.25 -4.76
C GLN A 453 -17.11 -10.80 -3.74
N LEU A 454 -15.83 -10.84 -4.10
CA LEU A 454 -14.77 -10.35 -3.23
C LEU A 454 -14.87 -8.83 -3.08
N THR A 455 -14.84 -8.35 -1.85
CA THR A 455 -14.99 -6.93 -1.52
C THR A 455 -13.69 -6.32 -1.03
N ARG A 456 -13.52 -5.03 -1.29
CA ARG A 456 -12.37 -4.25 -0.84
C ARG A 456 -12.66 -3.55 0.48
N ARG A 457 -11.60 -3.33 1.26
CA ARG A 457 -11.65 -2.53 2.48
C ARG A 457 -12.11 -1.10 2.18
N PRO A 458 -12.81 -0.43 3.11
CA PRO A 458 -13.31 0.93 2.91
C PRO A 458 -12.21 2.01 3.02
N SER A 459 -10.96 1.64 3.19
CA SER A 459 -9.83 2.56 3.42
C SER A 459 -9.59 3.51 2.24
N PRO A 460 -9.45 4.83 2.46
CA PRO A 460 -8.98 5.75 1.43
C PRO A 460 -7.47 5.60 1.15
N TRP A 461 -6.72 4.93 2.03
CA TRP A 461 -5.27 4.79 1.99
C TRP A 461 -4.80 3.46 1.41
N LEU A 462 -5.43 2.38 1.87
CA LEU A 462 -5.01 1.01 1.58
C LEU A 462 -6.01 0.29 0.67
N ARG A 463 -5.49 -0.62 -0.14
CA ARG A 463 -6.26 -1.42 -1.07
C ARG A 463 -6.03 -2.90 -0.81
N GLY A 464 -6.68 -3.41 0.21
CA GLY A 464 -6.73 -4.82 0.55
C GLY A 464 -8.14 -5.39 0.36
N LEU A 465 -8.28 -6.67 0.60
CA LEU A 465 -9.57 -7.36 0.65
C LEU A 465 -10.15 -7.32 2.06
N THR A 466 -11.48 -7.29 2.15
CA THR A 466 -12.19 -7.50 3.41
C THR A 466 -12.03 -8.93 3.89
N ASP A 467 -12.22 -9.89 2.98
CA ASP A 467 -12.14 -11.33 3.17
C ASP A 467 -11.63 -12.01 1.89
N LEU A 468 -11.08 -13.23 2.03
CA LEU A 468 -10.71 -14.13 0.93
C LEU A 468 -11.07 -15.56 1.36
N PRO A 469 -12.34 -15.94 1.24
CA PRO A 469 -12.78 -17.27 1.60
C PRO A 469 -12.30 -18.31 0.59
N VAL A 470 -11.65 -19.36 1.08
CA VAL A 470 -11.11 -20.45 0.26
C VAL A 470 -11.56 -21.81 0.77
N LEU A 471 -11.56 -22.79 -0.16
CA LEU A 471 -11.71 -24.20 0.09
C LEU A 471 -10.41 -24.94 -0.22
N PHE A 472 -10.14 -26.03 0.48
CA PHE A 472 -8.97 -26.89 0.25
C PHE A 472 -9.23 -28.28 0.85
N THR A 473 -8.46 -29.28 0.42
CA THR A 473 -8.49 -30.60 1.05
C THR A 473 -7.89 -30.52 2.45
N PRO A 474 -8.61 -30.96 3.51
CA PRO A 474 -8.08 -30.97 4.88
C PRO A 474 -6.75 -31.74 4.96
N THR A 475 -5.77 -31.11 5.61
CA THR A 475 -4.45 -31.70 5.87
C THR A 475 -4.19 -31.82 7.37
N PRO A 476 -3.35 -32.78 7.83
CA PRO A 476 -2.97 -32.87 9.22
C PRO A 476 -2.16 -31.63 9.67
N ALA A 477 -2.40 -31.17 10.89
CA ALA A 477 -1.53 -30.17 11.53
C ALA A 477 -0.13 -30.76 11.77
N LEU A 478 0.91 -29.92 11.63
CA LEU A 478 2.30 -30.32 11.86
C LEU A 478 2.60 -30.49 13.35
N GLY A 479 1.79 -29.86 14.22
CA GLY A 479 1.94 -29.97 15.67
C GLY A 479 3.24 -29.36 16.21
N ARG A 480 3.81 -28.37 15.52
CA ARG A 480 4.98 -27.64 16.03
C ARG A 480 4.58 -26.83 17.27
N PRO A 481 5.38 -26.88 18.38
CA PRO A 481 5.12 -26.01 19.53
C PRO A 481 5.24 -24.55 19.11
N ALA A 482 4.36 -23.69 19.67
CA ALA A 482 4.41 -22.26 19.45
C ALA A 482 5.81 -21.71 19.77
N SER A 483 6.37 -20.93 18.87
CA SER A 483 7.76 -20.47 18.92
C SER A 483 8.04 -19.31 19.89
N PHE A 484 7.07 -18.92 20.73
CA PHE A 484 7.27 -18.00 21.84
C PHE A 484 7.53 -18.78 23.13
N GLY A 485 8.78 -19.02 23.43
CA GLY A 485 9.12 -19.65 24.71
C GLY A 485 10.49 -20.29 24.71
N GLY A 486 11.51 -19.50 24.92
CA GLY A 486 12.82 -19.96 25.35
C GLY A 486 13.76 -18.75 25.46
N PRO A 487 14.39 -18.56 26.63
CA PRO A 487 15.49 -17.63 26.73
C PRO A 487 16.63 -18.15 25.87
N ALA A 488 17.20 -17.27 25.06
CA ALA A 488 18.51 -17.49 24.49
C ALA A 488 19.59 -17.27 25.55
#